data_34f0e0448eeeef390483702b51288944
#
_entry.id   34f0e0448eeeef390483702b51288944
#
_cell.length_a   1.000
_cell.length_b   1.000
_cell.length_c   1.000
_cell.angle_alpha   90.00
_cell.angle_beta   90.00
_cell.angle_gamma   90.00
#
_symmetry.space_group_name_H-M   'P 1'
#
loop_
_entity.id
_entity.type
_entity.pdbx_description
1 polymer ?
#
loop_
_entity_poly.entity_id
_entity_poly.type
_entity_poly.pdbx_seq_one_letter_code
_entity_poly.pdbx_strand_id
1 'polypeptide(L)'
;MISLSNVKLSIDGDQILDNVSLSISKGEIGVILGPSGAGKSSILKIILGLWKPDSGTVMIDGIETSGLSEKEILPLRSKTGFVFQGDALFDSLNVENNVGYFLNEHTKMKKPEVSKRVGEVLSFVNLSGTEDLYPEELSGGMKKRVAIARALAYNPELILYDEPTAGLDPINSQSMLNLIKKTKDRCATSIVITHDVNDAVSIGDYLVLINKGEVVESGTVEQILESDNPFVRNFFYEVYQDADLLKNKNVEFSQNQLNG
;
A
#
# COMPACT_ATOMS: atom_id res chain seq x y z
N MET A 1 4.48 -9.94 -9.67
CA MET A 1 5.66 -9.07 -9.71
C MET A 1 5.37 -7.85 -10.58
N ILE A 2 5.82 -6.68 -10.15
CA ILE A 2 5.59 -5.41 -10.84
C ILE A 2 6.93 -4.80 -11.16
N SER A 3 7.10 -4.28 -12.38
CA SER A 3 8.27 -3.47 -12.71
C SER A 3 7.89 -2.28 -13.60
N LEU A 4 8.48 -1.15 -13.29
CA LEU A 4 8.48 0.06 -14.10
C LEU A 4 9.90 0.24 -14.63
N SER A 5 10.05 0.57 -15.90
CA SER A 5 11.35 0.82 -16.53
C SER A 5 11.31 2.13 -17.30
N ASN A 6 12.12 3.09 -16.87
CA ASN A 6 12.29 4.42 -17.46
C ASN A 6 10.97 5.16 -17.72
N VAL A 7 10.02 5.05 -16.78
CA VAL A 7 8.68 5.63 -16.91
C VAL A 7 8.75 7.15 -16.76
N LYS A 8 8.16 7.85 -17.73
CA LYS A 8 7.94 9.29 -17.70
C LYS A 8 6.46 9.60 -17.79
N LEU A 9 6.04 10.65 -17.10
CA LEU A 9 4.66 11.14 -17.13
C LEU A 9 4.65 12.65 -16.98
N SER A 10 3.94 13.32 -17.88
CA SER A 10 3.64 14.75 -17.81
C SER A 10 2.12 14.98 -17.78
N ILE A 11 1.68 15.97 -17.04
CA ILE A 11 0.28 16.36 -16.94
C ILE A 11 0.20 17.89 -17.10
N ASP A 12 -0.58 18.35 -18.04
CA ASP A 12 -0.77 19.78 -18.34
C ASP A 12 0.55 20.56 -18.58
N GLY A 13 1.58 19.85 -19.07
CA GLY A 13 2.91 20.39 -19.34
C GLY A 13 3.89 20.27 -18.17
N ASP A 14 3.43 19.91 -16.98
CA ASP A 14 4.29 19.67 -15.82
C ASP A 14 4.78 18.23 -15.79
N GLN A 15 6.08 18.01 -15.62
CA GLN A 15 6.67 16.69 -15.48
C GLN A 15 6.41 16.14 -14.07
N ILE A 16 5.63 15.07 -13.98
CA ILE A 16 5.23 14.42 -12.72
C ILE A 16 6.18 13.26 -12.38
N LEU A 17 6.58 12.48 -13.40
CA LEU A 17 7.55 11.38 -13.24
C LEU A 17 8.62 11.52 -14.31
N ASP A 18 9.88 11.39 -13.90
CA ASP A 18 11.04 11.44 -14.79
C ASP A 18 11.90 10.19 -14.59
N ASN A 19 11.92 9.34 -15.61
CA ASN A 19 12.77 8.16 -15.68
C ASN A 19 12.65 7.19 -14.49
N VAL A 20 11.42 7.03 -13.97
CA VAL A 20 11.14 6.17 -12.82
C VAL A 20 11.34 4.70 -13.20
N SER A 21 12.24 4.04 -12.47
CA SER A 21 12.46 2.60 -12.58
C SER A 21 12.40 1.97 -11.19
N LEU A 22 11.58 0.92 -11.03
CA LEU A 22 11.43 0.18 -9.78
C LEU A 22 10.97 -1.25 -10.08
N SER A 23 11.21 -2.16 -9.14
CA SER A 23 10.76 -3.55 -9.25
C SER A 23 10.35 -4.07 -7.87
N ILE A 24 9.16 -4.67 -7.79
CA ILE A 24 8.63 -5.32 -6.58
C ILE A 24 8.39 -6.79 -6.92
N SER A 25 8.96 -7.69 -6.14
CA SER A 25 8.86 -9.14 -6.35
C SER A 25 7.52 -9.67 -5.87
N LYS A 26 7.15 -10.84 -6.35
CA LYS A 26 5.93 -11.53 -5.89
C LYS A 26 6.06 -11.89 -4.40
N GLY A 27 5.02 -11.59 -3.62
CA GLY A 27 4.99 -11.87 -2.19
C GLY A 27 5.67 -10.83 -1.30
N GLU A 28 6.20 -9.74 -1.89
CA GLU A 28 6.78 -8.63 -1.14
C GLU A 28 5.75 -7.54 -0.84
N ILE A 29 5.99 -6.81 0.23
CA ILE A 29 5.40 -5.51 0.50
C ILE A 29 6.40 -4.45 0.02
N GLY A 30 6.18 -3.91 -1.17
CA GLY A 30 6.94 -2.76 -1.68
C GLY A 30 6.36 -1.47 -1.12
N VAL A 31 7.19 -0.62 -0.52
CA VAL A 31 6.74 0.69 -0.03
C VAL A 31 7.34 1.79 -0.87
N ILE A 32 6.49 2.62 -1.46
CA ILE A 32 6.87 3.83 -2.20
C ILE A 32 6.68 5.01 -1.26
N LEU A 33 7.78 5.66 -0.89
CA LEU A 33 7.77 6.77 0.07
C LEU A 33 8.45 8.00 -0.52
N GLY A 34 8.15 9.15 0.07
CA GLY A 34 8.68 10.44 -0.36
C GLY A 34 7.77 11.60 0.04
N PRO A 35 8.21 12.85 -0.15
CA PRO A 35 7.44 14.03 0.20
C PRO A 35 6.08 14.09 -0.51
N SER A 36 5.17 14.93 0.00
CA SER A 36 3.92 15.23 -0.71
C SER A 36 4.23 15.85 -2.07
N GLY A 37 3.49 15.43 -3.10
CA GLY A 37 3.72 15.90 -4.47
C GLY A 37 4.89 15.22 -5.21
N ALA A 38 5.58 14.24 -4.62
CA ALA A 38 6.70 13.55 -5.27
C ALA A 38 6.32 12.64 -6.45
N GLY A 39 5.03 12.43 -6.73
CA GLY A 39 4.55 11.58 -7.84
C GLY A 39 4.09 10.18 -7.41
N LYS A 40 4.05 9.87 -6.11
CA LYS A 40 3.72 8.53 -5.59
C LYS A 40 2.37 8.00 -6.07
N SER A 41 1.28 8.74 -5.88
CA SER A 41 -0.07 8.31 -6.31
C SER A 41 -0.19 8.20 -7.84
N SER A 42 0.64 8.94 -8.60
CA SER A 42 0.71 8.82 -10.05
C SER A 42 1.24 7.45 -10.47
N ILE A 43 2.20 6.90 -9.74
CA ILE A 43 2.72 5.55 -9.97
C ILE A 43 1.62 4.52 -9.77
N LEU A 44 0.80 4.62 -8.70
CA LEU A 44 -0.34 3.69 -8.53
C LEU A 44 -1.34 3.78 -9.67
N LYS A 45 -1.64 5.00 -10.14
CA LYS A 45 -2.56 5.19 -11.27
C LYS A 45 -2.02 4.59 -12.57
N ILE A 46 -0.69 4.64 -12.78
CA ILE A 46 -0.03 4.00 -13.92
C ILE A 46 -0.08 2.47 -13.76
N ILE A 47 0.22 1.92 -12.59
CA ILE A 47 0.14 0.47 -12.33
C ILE A 47 -1.29 -0.03 -12.58
N LEU A 48 -2.32 0.71 -12.16
CA LEU A 48 -3.73 0.39 -12.45
C LEU A 48 -4.10 0.59 -13.93
N GLY A 49 -3.21 1.18 -14.75
CA GLY A 49 -3.51 1.58 -16.12
C GLY A 49 -4.59 2.64 -16.24
N LEU A 50 -4.84 3.41 -15.17
CA LEU A 50 -5.72 4.59 -15.21
C LEU A 50 -5.06 5.74 -15.95
N TRP A 51 -3.75 5.83 -15.86
CA TRP A 51 -2.92 6.77 -16.60
C TRP A 51 -1.92 6.03 -17.45
N LYS A 52 -1.73 6.47 -18.68
CA LYS A 52 -0.70 5.97 -19.59
C LYS A 52 0.55 6.80 -19.43
N PRO A 53 1.73 6.18 -19.27
CA PRO A 53 2.98 6.93 -19.26
C PRO A 53 3.26 7.52 -20.66
N ASP A 54 3.99 8.65 -20.71
CA ASP A 54 4.45 9.24 -21.97
C ASP A 54 5.52 8.36 -22.63
N SER A 55 6.33 7.70 -21.80
CA SER A 55 7.36 6.73 -22.26
C SER A 55 7.73 5.76 -21.13
N GLY A 56 8.50 4.74 -21.48
CA GLY A 56 8.87 3.65 -20.57
C GLY A 56 7.89 2.49 -20.62
N THR A 57 8.16 1.46 -19.85
CA THR A 57 7.35 0.23 -19.81
C THR A 57 6.88 -0.08 -18.39
N VAL A 58 5.68 -0.64 -18.32
CA VAL A 58 5.07 -1.13 -17.07
C VAL A 58 4.73 -2.58 -17.26
N MET A 59 5.27 -3.44 -16.40
CA MET A 59 5.04 -4.88 -16.43
C MET A 59 4.33 -5.32 -15.16
N ILE A 60 3.27 -6.11 -15.29
CA ILE A 60 2.58 -6.77 -14.17
C ILE A 60 2.48 -8.27 -14.51
N ASP A 61 3.07 -9.11 -13.66
CA ASP A 61 3.15 -10.58 -13.86
C ASP A 61 3.61 -10.99 -15.27
N GLY A 62 4.60 -10.27 -15.80
CA GLY A 62 5.17 -10.54 -17.12
C GLY A 62 4.33 -10.00 -18.29
N ILE A 63 3.24 -9.30 -18.03
CA ILE A 63 2.41 -8.66 -19.05
C ILE A 63 2.75 -7.17 -19.11
N GLU A 64 3.12 -6.67 -20.27
CA GLU A 64 3.31 -5.24 -20.49
C GLU A 64 1.93 -4.54 -20.53
N THR A 65 1.73 -3.57 -19.64
CA THR A 65 0.45 -2.88 -19.48
C THR A 65 0.41 -1.49 -20.08
N SER A 66 1.55 -0.89 -20.36
CA SER A 66 1.67 0.51 -20.85
C SER A 66 0.95 0.76 -22.18
N GLY A 67 0.80 -0.27 -23.01
CA GLY A 67 0.13 -0.18 -24.32
C GLY A 67 -1.30 -0.71 -24.36
N LEU A 68 -1.80 -1.35 -23.27
CA LEU A 68 -3.09 -2.01 -23.26
C LEU A 68 -4.27 -1.04 -23.41
N SER A 69 -5.30 -1.50 -24.09
CA SER A 69 -6.62 -0.86 -24.12
C SER A 69 -7.38 -1.12 -22.81
N GLU A 70 -8.46 -0.35 -22.57
CA GLU A 70 -9.34 -0.53 -21.41
C GLU A 70 -9.88 -1.98 -21.29
N LYS A 71 -10.19 -2.63 -22.40
CA LYS A 71 -10.69 -4.02 -22.41
C LYS A 71 -9.62 -5.03 -22.03
N GLU A 72 -8.38 -4.79 -22.45
CA GLU A 72 -7.26 -5.68 -22.20
C GLU A 72 -6.73 -5.57 -20.77
N ILE A 73 -6.86 -4.41 -20.13
CA ILE A 73 -6.41 -4.22 -18.75
C ILE A 73 -7.42 -4.68 -17.69
N LEU A 74 -8.70 -4.82 -18.03
CA LEU A 74 -9.76 -5.26 -17.10
C LEU A 74 -9.45 -6.57 -16.36
N PRO A 75 -8.92 -7.63 -17.01
CA PRO A 75 -8.54 -8.86 -16.32
C PRO A 75 -7.46 -8.67 -15.25
N LEU A 76 -6.53 -7.73 -15.46
CA LEU A 76 -5.50 -7.40 -14.47
C LEU A 76 -6.09 -6.58 -13.31
N ARG A 77 -6.94 -5.59 -13.61
CA ARG A 77 -7.65 -4.82 -12.57
C ARG A 77 -8.54 -5.71 -11.70
N SER A 78 -9.19 -6.73 -12.27
CA SER A 78 -10.03 -7.66 -11.51
C SER A 78 -9.24 -8.54 -10.52
N LYS A 79 -7.92 -8.58 -10.63
CA LYS A 79 -7.00 -9.27 -9.72
C LYS A 79 -6.25 -8.31 -8.81
N THR A 80 -6.54 -7.01 -8.88
CA THR A 80 -5.85 -5.96 -8.14
C THR A 80 -6.81 -5.29 -7.17
N GLY A 81 -6.57 -5.44 -5.86
CA GLY A 81 -7.27 -4.70 -4.81
C GLY A 81 -6.74 -3.27 -4.72
N PHE A 82 -7.60 -2.31 -4.45
CA PHE A 82 -7.20 -0.93 -4.21
C PHE A 82 -7.85 -0.37 -2.94
N VAL A 83 -7.02 0.19 -2.07
CA VAL A 83 -7.42 0.87 -0.84
C VAL A 83 -7.05 2.34 -0.99
N PHE A 84 -8.06 3.19 -1.17
CA PHE A 84 -7.90 4.63 -1.37
C PHE A 84 -7.61 5.36 -0.06
N GLN A 85 -6.92 6.49 -0.12
CA GLN A 85 -6.65 7.36 1.02
C GLN A 85 -7.94 7.81 1.74
N GLY A 86 -9.02 8.08 1.01
CA GLY A 86 -10.34 8.49 1.53
C GLY A 86 -11.33 7.34 1.67
N ASP A 87 -10.86 6.09 1.84
CA ASP A 87 -11.65 4.85 1.99
C ASP A 87 -12.59 4.54 0.80
N ALA A 88 -13.15 5.56 0.15
CA ALA A 88 -14.02 5.51 -1.03
C ALA A 88 -15.18 4.49 -0.87
N LEU A 89 -15.79 4.43 0.31
CA LEU A 89 -16.98 3.62 0.54
C LEU A 89 -18.20 4.27 -0.12
N PHE A 90 -19.15 3.44 -0.52
CA PHE A 90 -20.44 3.91 -1.00
C PHE A 90 -21.33 4.22 0.20
N ASP A 91 -21.62 5.50 0.44
CA ASP A 91 -22.40 5.96 1.61
C ASP A 91 -23.83 5.38 1.63
N SER A 92 -24.41 5.10 0.45
CA SER A 92 -25.73 4.52 0.28
C SER A 92 -25.81 3.01 0.52
N LEU A 93 -24.67 2.34 0.74
CA LEU A 93 -24.60 0.90 0.95
C LEU A 93 -24.11 0.61 2.37
N ASN A 94 -24.68 -0.41 3.01
CA ASN A 94 -24.14 -0.92 4.28
C ASN A 94 -22.80 -1.64 4.07
N VAL A 95 -22.15 -2.06 5.15
CA VAL A 95 -20.84 -2.72 5.14
C VAL A 95 -20.87 -4.00 4.29
N GLU A 96 -21.91 -4.86 4.44
CA GLU A 96 -22.04 -6.09 3.65
C GLU A 96 -22.01 -5.79 2.15
N ASN A 97 -22.81 -4.82 1.72
CA ASN A 97 -22.93 -4.47 0.29
C ASN A 97 -21.69 -3.71 -0.22
N ASN A 98 -21.03 -2.90 0.62
CA ASN A 98 -19.75 -2.29 0.26
C ASN A 98 -18.67 -3.35 0.01
N VAL A 99 -18.52 -4.31 0.91
CA VAL A 99 -17.52 -5.38 0.81
C VAL A 99 -17.86 -6.36 -0.32
N GLY A 100 -19.13 -6.73 -0.44
CA GLY A 100 -19.63 -7.66 -1.46
C GLY A 100 -19.83 -7.06 -2.84
N TYR A 101 -19.66 -5.74 -3.02
CA TYR A 101 -20.02 -5.02 -4.25
C TYR A 101 -19.44 -5.68 -5.51
N PHE A 102 -18.11 -5.86 -5.54
CA PHE A 102 -17.45 -6.48 -6.70
C PHE A 102 -17.94 -7.90 -6.97
N LEU A 103 -18.17 -8.69 -5.92
CA LEU A 103 -18.65 -10.07 -6.06
C LEU A 103 -20.05 -10.12 -6.66
N ASN A 104 -20.93 -9.21 -6.24
CA ASN A 104 -22.31 -9.13 -6.74
C ASN A 104 -22.37 -8.70 -8.21
N GLU A 105 -21.53 -7.73 -8.61
CA GLU A 105 -21.60 -7.12 -9.95
C GLU A 105 -20.77 -7.89 -10.99
N HIS A 106 -19.67 -8.55 -10.58
CA HIS A 106 -18.68 -9.09 -11.53
C HIS A 106 -18.46 -10.60 -11.42
N THR A 107 -19.23 -11.31 -10.55
CA THR A 107 -19.12 -12.77 -10.43
C THR A 107 -20.48 -13.43 -10.59
N LYS A 108 -20.48 -14.76 -10.70
CA LYS A 108 -21.71 -15.58 -10.71
C LYS A 108 -22.06 -16.15 -9.33
N MET A 109 -21.44 -15.64 -8.26
CA MET A 109 -21.70 -16.09 -6.89
C MET A 109 -23.14 -15.78 -6.49
N LYS A 110 -23.77 -16.73 -5.80
CA LYS A 110 -25.11 -16.54 -5.26
C LYS A 110 -25.04 -15.72 -3.95
N LYS A 111 -26.10 -15.01 -3.63
CA LYS A 111 -26.16 -14.15 -2.43
C LYS A 111 -25.67 -14.83 -1.15
N PRO A 112 -26.03 -16.10 -0.80
CA PRO A 112 -25.49 -16.75 0.40
C PRO A 112 -23.96 -16.97 0.35
N GLU A 113 -23.39 -17.19 -0.85
CA GLU A 113 -21.95 -17.38 -1.04
C GLU A 113 -21.22 -16.04 -0.86
N VAL A 114 -21.80 -14.94 -1.38
CA VAL A 114 -21.27 -13.58 -1.18
C VAL A 114 -21.32 -13.21 0.30
N SER A 115 -22.47 -13.39 1.00
CA SER A 115 -22.59 -13.09 2.43
C SER A 115 -21.58 -13.89 3.27
N LYS A 116 -21.38 -15.18 2.96
CA LYS A 116 -20.35 -15.99 3.61
C LYS A 116 -18.97 -15.42 3.41
N ARG A 117 -18.63 -15.06 2.16
CA ARG A 117 -17.32 -14.49 1.83
C ARG A 117 -17.11 -13.13 2.51
N VAL A 118 -18.12 -12.29 2.55
CA VAL A 118 -18.10 -11.01 3.28
C VAL A 118 -17.83 -11.24 4.76
N GLY A 119 -18.53 -12.16 5.42
CA GLY A 119 -18.29 -12.51 6.83
C GLY A 119 -16.85 -12.97 7.09
N GLU A 120 -16.27 -13.77 6.17
CA GLU A 120 -14.88 -14.23 6.27
C GLU A 120 -13.87 -13.05 6.23
N VAL A 121 -14.06 -12.09 5.32
CA VAL A 121 -13.13 -10.95 5.23
C VAL A 121 -13.39 -9.91 6.32
N LEU A 122 -14.62 -9.70 6.75
CA LEU A 122 -14.93 -8.85 7.92
C LEU A 122 -14.31 -9.42 9.21
N SER A 123 -14.39 -10.73 9.41
CA SER A 123 -13.71 -11.39 10.52
C SER A 123 -12.19 -11.18 10.46
N PHE A 124 -11.58 -11.27 9.28
CA PHE A 124 -10.15 -11.06 9.09
C PHE A 124 -9.70 -9.64 9.46
N VAL A 125 -10.52 -8.62 9.16
CA VAL A 125 -10.22 -7.23 9.52
C VAL A 125 -10.73 -6.84 10.91
N ASN A 126 -11.22 -7.78 11.73
CA ASN A 126 -11.80 -7.60 13.07
C ASN A 126 -13.04 -6.68 13.07
N LEU A 127 -13.96 -6.90 12.13
CA LEU A 127 -15.22 -6.18 12.00
C LEU A 127 -16.43 -7.12 11.90
N SER A 128 -16.37 -8.33 12.48
CA SER A 128 -17.53 -9.22 12.55
C SER A 128 -18.68 -8.55 13.28
N GLY A 129 -19.91 -8.70 12.76
CA GLY A 129 -21.13 -8.14 13.36
C GLY A 129 -21.39 -6.68 12.99
N THR A 130 -20.67 -6.15 11.99
CA THR A 130 -20.89 -4.78 11.47
C THR A 130 -21.56 -4.76 10.10
N GLU A 131 -22.03 -5.90 9.62
CA GLU A 131 -22.53 -6.12 8.27
C GLU A 131 -23.65 -5.15 7.87
N ASP A 132 -24.54 -4.83 8.82
CA ASP A 132 -25.71 -3.98 8.61
C ASP A 132 -25.45 -2.49 8.79
N LEU A 133 -24.27 -2.11 9.34
CA LEU A 133 -23.92 -0.70 9.59
C LEU A 133 -23.64 0.04 8.27
N TYR A 134 -23.96 1.32 8.26
CA TYR A 134 -23.63 2.24 7.17
C TYR A 134 -22.32 3.00 7.45
N PRO A 135 -21.65 3.52 6.40
CA PRO A 135 -20.39 4.25 6.59
C PRO A 135 -20.45 5.38 7.60
N GLU A 136 -21.58 6.09 7.74
CA GLU A 136 -21.77 7.16 8.70
C GLU A 136 -21.72 6.70 10.18
N GLU A 137 -22.02 5.42 10.43
CA GLU A 137 -22.01 4.79 11.76
C GLU A 137 -20.62 4.25 12.14
N LEU A 138 -19.63 4.31 11.22
CA LEU A 138 -18.29 3.76 11.41
C LEU A 138 -17.30 4.83 11.85
N SER A 139 -16.39 4.48 12.77
CA SER A 139 -15.20 5.30 13.03
C SER A 139 -14.27 5.33 11.80
N GLY A 140 -13.35 6.31 11.71
CA GLY A 140 -12.39 6.40 10.61
C GLY A 140 -11.55 5.13 10.45
N GLY A 141 -11.08 4.54 11.56
CA GLY A 141 -10.36 3.28 11.52
C GLY A 141 -11.20 2.09 11.04
N MET A 142 -12.49 2.04 11.39
CA MET A 142 -13.41 1.03 10.86
C MET A 142 -13.64 1.19 9.36
N LYS A 143 -13.83 2.42 8.85
CA LYS A 143 -13.97 2.68 7.41
C LYS A 143 -12.77 2.15 6.62
N LYS A 144 -11.55 2.43 7.08
CA LYS A 144 -10.32 1.91 6.47
C LYS A 144 -10.25 0.38 6.46
N ARG A 145 -10.68 -0.28 7.55
CA ARG A 145 -10.76 -1.74 7.61
C ARG A 145 -11.82 -2.31 6.66
N VAL A 146 -12.98 -1.65 6.51
CA VAL A 146 -13.99 -2.02 5.51
C VAL A 146 -13.44 -1.87 4.09
N ALA A 147 -12.67 -0.81 3.80
CA ALA A 147 -12.02 -0.64 2.50
C ALA A 147 -11.01 -1.78 2.20
N ILE A 148 -10.25 -2.22 3.21
CA ILE A 148 -9.37 -3.41 3.07
C ILE A 148 -10.19 -4.68 2.87
N ALA A 149 -11.28 -4.89 3.64
CA ALA A 149 -12.15 -6.06 3.48
C ALA A 149 -12.74 -6.12 2.06
N ARG A 150 -13.19 -4.97 1.52
CA ARG A 150 -13.68 -4.84 0.15
C ARG A 150 -12.61 -5.23 -0.87
N ALA A 151 -11.38 -4.74 -0.70
CA ALA A 151 -10.27 -5.10 -1.57
C ALA A 151 -9.90 -6.58 -1.49
N LEU A 152 -10.06 -7.23 -0.33
CA LEU A 152 -9.77 -8.66 -0.11
C LEU A 152 -10.88 -9.60 -0.57
N ALA A 153 -12.11 -9.10 -0.75
CA ALA A 153 -13.30 -9.95 -0.96
C ALA A 153 -13.16 -10.89 -2.17
N TYR A 154 -12.53 -10.45 -3.25
CA TYR A 154 -12.37 -11.21 -4.49
C TYR A 154 -11.00 -11.89 -4.64
N ASN A 155 -10.23 -12.05 -3.56
CA ASN A 155 -8.91 -12.70 -3.54
C ASN A 155 -7.92 -12.12 -4.56
N PRO A 156 -7.56 -10.84 -4.46
CA PRO A 156 -6.63 -10.22 -5.38
C PRO A 156 -5.22 -10.83 -5.29
N GLU A 157 -4.47 -10.79 -6.39
CA GLU A 157 -3.06 -11.18 -6.45
C GLU A 157 -2.13 -10.03 -6.09
N LEU A 158 -2.64 -8.80 -6.19
CA LEU A 158 -1.97 -7.54 -5.86
C LEU A 158 -2.91 -6.65 -5.05
N ILE A 159 -2.39 -5.99 -4.01
CA ILE A 159 -3.12 -4.90 -3.33
C ILE A 159 -2.29 -3.62 -3.35
N LEU A 160 -2.94 -2.54 -3.74
CA LEU A 160 -2.38 -1.20 -3.72
C LEU A 160 -3.02 -0.41 -2.58
N TYR A 161 -2.21 0.18 -1.71
CA TYR A 161 -2.65 1.02 -0.59
C TYR A 161 -2.14 2.44 -0.80
N ASP A 162 -3.04 3.40 -0.80
CA ASP A 162 -2.70 4.83 -0.87
C ASP A 162 -2.91 5.46 0.50
N GLU A 163 -1.83 5.76 1.22
CA GLU A 163 -1.80 6.39 2.56
C GLU A 163 -2.75 5.69 3.57
N PRO A 164 -2.59 4.37 3.85
CA PRO A 164 -3.58 3.60 4.61
C PRO A 164 -3.69 4.03 6.08
N THR A 165 -2.67 4.66 6.64
CA THR A 165 -2.60 5.11 8.05
C THR A 165 -2.95 6.58 8.21
N ALA A 166 -3.08 7.34 7.12
CA ALA A 166 -3.34 8.78 7.16
C ALA A 166 -4.58 9.11 8.00
N GLY A 167 -4.43 10.05 8.95
CA GLY A 167 -5.52 10.51 9.83
C GLY A 167 -5.90 9.54 10.95
N LEU A 168 -5.16 8.46 11.16
CA LEU A 168 -5.32 7.57 12.31
C LEU A 168 -4.42 8.03 13.48
N ASP A 169 -4.87 7.75 14.69
CA ASP A 169 -4.00 7.85 15.87
C ASP A 169 -2.95 6.71 15.88
N PRO A 170 -1.87 6.82 16.68
CA PRO A 170 -0.76 5.86 16.66
C PRO A 170 -1.18 4.39 16.91
N ILE A 171 -2.18 4.16 17.78
CA ILE A 171 -2.64 2.80 18.11
C ILE A 171 -3.37 2.20 16.91
N ASN A 172 -4.25 2.97 16.29
CA ASN A 172 -4.99 2.54 15.10
C ASN A 172 -4.06 2.40 13.88
N SER A 173 -3.07 3.29 13.72
CA SER A 173 -2.02 3.16 12.69
C SER A 173 -1.27 1.85 12.83
N GLN A 174 -0.73 1.53 14.01
CA GLN A 174 -0.03 0.27 14.25
C GLN A 174 -0.91 -0.96 13.99
N SER A 175 -2.19 -0.89 14.39
CA SER A 175 -3.15 -1.95 14.13
C SER A 175 -3.41 -2.12 12.62
N MET A 176 -3.42 -1.03 11.85
CA MET A 176 -3.57 -1.03 10.39
C MET A 176 -2.35 -1.64 9.72
N LEU A 177 -1.14 -1.24 10.12
CA LEU A 177 0.11 -1.81 9.61
C LEU A 177 0.20 -3.32 9.86
N ASN A 178 -0.19 -3.78 11.05
CA ASN A 178 -0.26 -5.19 11.37
C ASN A 178 -1.30 -5.93 10.50
N LEU A 179 -2.42 -5.28 10.15
CA LEU A 179 -3.39 -5.84 9.24
C LEU A 179 -2.81 -5.96 7.83
N ILE A 180 -2.12 -4.93 7.32
CA ILE A 180 -1.45 -4.96 6.01
C ILE A 180 -0.42 -6.10 5.96
N LYS A 181 0.41 -6.28 7.00
CA LYS A 181 1.32 -7.43 7.09
C LYS A 181 0.60 -8.77 6.98
N LYS A 182 -0.53 -8.93 7.67
CA LYS A 182 -1.34 -10.16 7.61
C LYS A 182 -1.95 -10.41 6.23
N THR A 183 -2.17 -9.37 5.41
CA THR A 183 -2.67 -9.57 4.04
C THR A 183 -1.65 -10.26 3.15
N LYS A 184 -0.35 -10.17 3.45
CA LYS A 184 0.73 -10.90 2.75
C LYS A 184 0.47 -12.42 2.75
N ASP A 185 -0.10 -12.96 3.83
CA ASP A 185 -0.44 -14.40 3.92
C ASP A 185 -1.61 -14.80 3.01
N ARG A 186 -2.41 -13.82 2.56
CA ARG A 186 -3.58 -14.04 1.69
C ARG A 186 -3.38 -13.59 0.25
N CYS A 187 -2.46 -12.65 0.05
CA CYS A 187 -2.20 -12.02 -1.23
C CYS A 187 -0.72 -12.12 -1.55
N ALA A 188 -0.43 -12.28 -2.83
CA ALA A 188 0.95 -12.48 -3.23
C ALA A 188 1.82 -11.24 -3.09
N THR A 189 1.28 -10.03 -3.35
CA THR A 189 2.08 -8.79 -3.44
C THR A 189 1.29 -7.60 -2.94
N SER A 190 1.97 -6.66 -2.27
CA SER A 190 1.38 -5.39 -1.85
C SER A 190 2.26 -4.22 -2.24
N ILE A 191 1.66 -3.11 -2.67
CA ILE A 191 2.34 -1.82 -2.79
C ILE A 191 1.65 -0.84 -1.83
N VAL A 192 2.44 -0.21 -0.99
CA VAL A 192 1.97 0.80 -0.02
C VAL A 192 2.61 2.12 -0.36
N ILE A 193 1.81 3.15 -0.54
CA ILE A 193 2.27 4.53 -0.58
C ILE A 193 2.12 5.13 0.81
N THR A 194 3.18 5.76 1.30
CA THR A 194 3.15 6.56 2.51
C THR A 194 4.20 7.68 2.46
N HIS A 195 4.03 8.69 3.28
CA HIS A 195 5.06 9.68 3.58
C HIS A 195 5.67 9.46 4.97
N ASP A 196 5.12 8.51 5.74
CA ASP A 196 5.60 8.16 7.08
C ASP A 196 6.71 7.11 6.98
N VAL A 197 7.88 7.50 7.45
CA VAL A 197 9.10 6.68 7.42
C VAL A 197 9.01 5.50 8.38
N ASN A 198 8.40 5.69 9.56
CA ASN A 198 8.24 4.64 10.56
C ASN A 198 7.29 3.55 10.06
N ASP A 199 6.19 3.96 9.40
CA ASP A 199 5.28 3.03 8.74
C ASP A 199 6.03 2.21 7.68
N ALA A 200 6.79 2.89 6.79
CA ALA A 200 7.54 2.26 5.71
C ALA A 200 8.55 1.22 6.23
N VAL A 201 9.36 1.58 7.21
CA VAL A 201 10.35 0.68 7.84
C VAL A 201 9.67 -0.48 8.57
N SER A 202 8.50 -0.21 9.19
CA SER A 202 7.76 -1.24 9.93
C SER A 202 7.24 -2.36 9.04
N ILE A 203 6.75 -2.07 7.83
CA ILE A 203 6.04 -3.07 7.00
C ILE A 203 6.76 -3.46 5.72
N GLY A 204 7.69 -2.63 5.21
CA GLY A 204 8.31 -2.83 3.90
C GLY A 204 9.30 -3.98 3.88
N ASP A 205 9.22 -4.82 2.86
CA ASP A 205 10.32 -5.72 2.47
C ASP A 205 11.29 -4.98 1.54
N TYR A 206 10.75 -4.10 0.69
CA TYR A 206 11.50 -3.28 -0.26
C TYR A 206 10.98 -1.85 -0.27
N LEU A 207 11.87 -0.89 -0.15
CA LEU A 207 11.57 0.53 -0.13
C LEU A 207 12.00 1.21 -1.43
N VAL A 208 11.19 2.16 -1.90
CA VAL A 208 11.49 3.02 -3.04
C VAL A 208 11.28 4.46 -2.62
N LEU A 209 12.35 5.21 -2.45
CA LEU A 209 12.29 6.63 -2.08
C LEU A 209 12.22 7.48 -3.34
N ILE A 210 11.15 8.28 -3.43
CA ILE A 210 10.88 9.15 -4.58
C ILE A 210 10.92 10.62 -4.14
N ASN A 211 11.57 11.44 -4.95
CA ASN A 211 11.58 12.88 -4.79
C ASN A 211 11.48 13.56 -6.16
N LYS A 212 10.60 14.54 -6.29
CA LYS A 212 10.39 15.35 -7.52
C LYS A 212 10.27 14.49 -8.79
N GLY A 213 9.52 13.40 -8.71
CA GLY A 213 9.27 12.50 -9.84
C GLY A 213 10.39 11.52 -10.19
N GLU A 214 11.47 11.47 -9.43
CA GLU A 214 12.60 10.56 -9.66
C GLU A 214 12.77 9.59 -8.49
N VAL A 215 13.28 8.39 -8.78
CA VAL A 215 13.72 7.45 -7.74
C VAL A 215 15.08 7.91 -7.23
N VAL A 216 15.13 8.32 -5.95
CA VAL A 216 16.37 8.72 -5.28
C VAL A 216 17.20 7.51 -4.90
N GLU A 217 16.53 6.51 -4.32
CA GLU A 217 17.16 5.24 -3.91
C GLU A 217 16.09 4.17 -3.72
N SER A 218 16.48 2.90 -3.87
CA SER A 218 15.60 1.76 -3.60
C SER A 218 16.41 0.56 -3.14
N GLY A 219 15.82 -0.25 -2.25
CA GLY A 219 16.47 -1.42 -1.68
C GLY A 219 15.68 -2.04 -0.54
N THR A 220 16.25 -3.03 0.15
CA THR A 220 15.69 -3.51 1.41
C THR A 220 15.75 -2.41 2.48
N VAL A 221 15.01 -2.59 3.57
CA VAL A 221 15.05 -1.64 4.71
C VAL A 221 16.49 -1.43 5.19
N GLU A 222 17.25 -2.52 5.33
CA GLU A 222 18.64 -2.48 5.78
C GLU A 222 19.52 -1.67 4.82
N GLN A 223 19.38 -1.91 3.50
CA GLN A 223 20.16 -1.18 2.49
C GLN A 223 19.87 0.31 2.51
N ILE A 224 18.59 0.68 2.64
CA ILE A 224 18.20 2.10 2.73
C ILE A 224 18.74 2.76 4.00
N LEU A 225 18.68 2.06 5.14
CA LEU A 225 19.21 2.57 6.41
C LEU A 225 20.74 2.64 6.46
N GLU A 226 21.46 1.91 5.61
CA GLU A 226 22.91 1.97 5.46
C GLU A 226 23.37 2.99 4.39
N SER A 227 22.44 3.67 3.73
CA SER A 227 22.72 4.60 2.64
C SER A 227 23.58 5.79 3.09
N ASP A 228 24.57 6.15 2.27
CA ASP A 228 25.36 7.37 2.43
C ASP A 228 24.76 8.59 1.71
N ASN A 229 23.63 8.41 1.00
CA ASN A 229 22.96 9.50 0.30
C ASN A 229 22.43 10.54 1.30
N PRO A 230 22.86 11.82 1.22
CA PRO A 230 22.44 12.84 2.17
C PRO A 230 20.93 13.08 2.20
N PHE A 231 20.23 12.92 1.08
CA PHE A 231 18.78 13.07 1.03
C PHE A 231 18.08 11.92 1.78
N VAL A 232 18.54 10.68 1.60
CA VAL A 232 18.02 9.50 2.32
C VAL A 232 18.24 9.69 3.82
N ARG A 233 19.47 10.01 4.25
CA ARG A 233 19.82 10.24 5.66
C ARG A 233 18.94 11.32 6.30
N ASN A 234 18.71 12.42 5.60
CA ASN A 234 17.84 13.47 6.12
C ASN A 234 16.37 13.05 6.18
N PHE A 235 15.91 12.29 5.17
CA PHE A 235 14.51 11.84 5.11
C PHE A 235 14.21 10.80 6.20
N PHE A 236 15.17 9.93 6.54
CA PHE A 236 15.07 8.92 7.58
C PHE A 236 15.64 9.37 8.94
N TYR A 237 15.90 10.66 9.13
CA TYR A 237 16.59 11.18 10.31
C TYR A 237 15.99 10.72 11.65
N GLU A 238 14.67 10.74 11.78
CA GLU A 238 13.97 10.31 13.01
C GLU A 238 14.23 8.83 13.33
N VAL A 239 14.20 7.96 12.32
CA VAL A 239 14.49 6.53 12.47
C VAL A 239 15.93 6.29 12.95
N TYR A 240 16.88 7.05 12.44
CA TYR A 240 18.29 6.96 12.90
C TYR A 240 18.43 7.39 14.36
N GLN A 241 17.75 8.45 14.78
CA GLN A 241 17.77 8.91 16.18
C GLN A 241 17.22 7.85 17.14
N ASP A 242 16.11 7.21 16.79
CA ASP A 242 15.52 6.15 17.61
C ASP A 242 16.42 4.90 17.69
N ALA A 243 17.08 4.53 16.59
CA ALA A 243 18.01 3.42 16.56
C ALA A 243 19.27 3.69 17.42
N ASP A 244 19.80 4.91 17.42
CA ASP A 244 20.94 5.32 18.25
C ASP A 244 20.55 5.39 19.73
N LEU A 245 19.36 5.86 20.06
CA LEU A 245 18.84 5.86 21.44
C LEU A 245 18.70 4.43 21.98
N LEU A 246 18.24 3.47 21.17
CA LEU A 246 18.12 2.06 21.54
C LEU A 246 19.50 1.40 21.72
N LYS A 247 20.47 1.69 20.85
CA LYS A 247 21.86 1.21 20.98
C LYS A 247 22.51 1.72 22.27
N ASN A 248 22.35 3.01 22.56
CA ASN A 248 22.90 3.63 23.76
C ASN A 248 22.27 3.05 25.05
N LYS A 249 20.96 2.81 25.09
CA LYS A 249 20.29 2.16 26.23
C LYS A 249 20.78 0.73 26.46
N ASN A 250 21.02 -0.05 25.40
CA ASN A 250 21.55 -1.41 25.51
C ASN A 250 22.99 -1.44 26.03
N VAL A 251 23.79 -0.42 25.72
CA VAL A 251 25.16 -0.26 26.27
C VAL A 251 25.12 0.08 27.75
N GLU A 252 24.22 0.95 28.20
CA GLU A 252 24.05 1.27 29.64
C GLU A 252 23.52 0.08 30.45
N PHE A 253 22.59 -0.72 29.92
CA PHE A 253 22.11 -1.94 30.55
C PHE A 253 23.21 -2.99 30.70
N SER A 254 24.07 -3.13 29.70
CA SER A 254 25.18 -4.07 29.73
C SER A 254 26.29 -3.67 30.71
N GLN A 255 26.53 -2.36 30.87
CA GLN A 255 27.50 -1.86 31.85
C GLN A 255 27.00 -1.95 33.31
N ASN A 256 25.71 -1.82 33.54
CA ASN A 256 25.13 -1.95 34.87
C ASN A 256 25.03 -3.41 35.35
N GLN A 257 25.07 -4.40 34.45
CA GLN A 257 25.14 -5.83 34.83
C GLN A 257 26.55 -6.32 35.10
N LEU A 258 27.60 -5.59 34.74
CA LEU A 258 29.00 -5.92 35.00
C LEU A 258 29.54 -5.31 36.30
N ASN A 259 28.79 -4.39 36.92
CA ASN A 259 29.20 -3.67 38.15
C ASN A 259 28.26 -3.92 39.35
N GLY A 260 27.47 -5.01 39.33
CA GLY A 260 26.59 -5.44 40.41
C GLY A 260 27.02 -6.77 41.06
#